data_3a9102be4b4a0cb0003956ef4576bc06
#
_entry.id   3a9102be4b4a0cb0003956ef4576bc06
#
_cell.length_a   1.000
_cell.length_b   1.000
_cell.length_c   1.000
_cell.angle_alpha   90.00
_cell.angle_beta   90.00
_cell.angle_gamma   90.00
#
_symmetry.space_group_name_H-M   'P 1'
#
loop_
_entity.id
_entity.type
_entity.pdbx_description
1 polymer ?
#
loop_
_entity_poly.entity_id
_entity_poly.type
_entity_poly.pdbx_seq_one_letter_code
_entity_poly.pdbx_strand_id
1 'polypeptide(L)'
;MIRKSNSLLKILFSSICLISGSAMAAPTTDLSKQIVSEKPGSILSIAQQDVTDLFLHADQRLLVNYRSRGVNDEPIVASAFILLPKGTPPKNGWPILAWAHGTTGVADTCAPSGDYAGGPVHSYQEVASKALNGWLARGYAVVAPDYQGLGTLGAHPYMNAKSQLHTVVDAVRALHMLKPKDFNQQWLVMGHSQGGAAAITVAAYGQKDAPELDLKGAIALAPGGYQYEGIAEYVLSHPNPEPSVAAFFPIVLLGAQAAEPSIIPENLVSPEMGNVLTQARSRCLSELQSDLKKSPSSIFRPNADLKPLLSYLKQQSIENMVPTVPLMIVQGTKDHLVDPRGTYAYYQQLCKLKKPTIYQTIDGGDHRDALRQSHTFATHFLNVIEKNQTKSYCSNFK
;
A
#
# COMPACT_ATOMS: atom_id res chain seq x y z
N MET A 1 -2.81 72.02 -52.21
CA MET A 1 -2.52 72.94 -51.11
C MET A 1 -2.25 72.18 -49.87
N ILE A 2 -1.04 72.16 -49.42
CA ILE A 2 -0.51 71.35 -48.36
C ILE A 2 -0.58 72.17 -47.06
N ARG A 3 -1.16 71.59 -46.01
CA ARG A 3 -0.95 72.11 -44.63
C ARG A 3 -0.35 71.03 -43.76
N LYS A 4 0.88 71.23 -43.33
CA LYS A 4 1.61 70.50 -42.31
C LYS A 4 1.04 70.89 -40.96
N SER A 5 0.77 69.87 -40.11
CA SER A 5 0.56 70.06 -38.68
C SER A 5 1.59 69.24 -37.91
N ASN A 6 2.49 69.93 -37.25
CA ASN A 6 3.44 69.41 -36.27
C ASN A 6 2.72 69.17 -34.93
N SER A 7 2.72 67.97 -34.40
CA SER A 7 2.39 67.72 -33.01
C SER A 7 3.58 67.09 -32.27
N LEU A 8 4.08 67.82 -31.30
CA LEU A 8 5.14 67.43 -30.37
C LEU A 8 4.69 66.26 -29.51
N LEU A 9 5.47 65.19 -29.54
CA LEU A 9 5.34 64.06 -28.65
C LEU A 9 6.07 64.36 -27.33
N LYS A 10 5.33 64.58 -26.27
CA LYS A 10 5.89 64.67 -24.90
C LYS A 10 6.16 63.26 -24.39
N ILE A 11 7.43 62.95 -24.18
CA ILE A 11 7.89 61.72 -23.52
C ILE A 11 7.79 61.96 -22.02
N LEU A 12 6.85 61.31 -21.35
CA LEU A 12 6.83 61.18 -19.88
C LEU A 12 7.78 60.04 -19.47
N PHE A 13 8.87 60.39 -18.80
CA PHE A 13 9.70 59.43 -18.08
C PHE A 13 8.94 59.02 -16.77
N SER A 14 8.43 57.80 -16.79
CA SER A 14 7.88 57.19 -15.60
C SER A 14 9.01 56.44 -14.86
N SER A 15 9.39 56.97 -13.72
CA SER A 15 10.39 56.36 -12.84
C SER A 15 9.81 55.07 -12.25
N ILE A 16 10.31 53.93 -12.70
CA ILE A 16 10.02 52.60 -12.10
C ILE A 16 10.89 52.52 -10.88
N CYS A 17 10.26 52.65 -9.71
CA CYS A 17 10.85 52.33 -8.41
C CYS A 17 10.96 50.80 -8.31
N LEU A 18 12.15 50.25 -8.48
CA LEU A 18 12.48 48.87 -8.20
C LEU A 18 12.44 48.69 -6.65
N ILE A 19 11.33 48.19 -6.16
CA ILE A 19 11.26 47.66 -4.80
C ILE A 19 11.95 46.31 -4.83
N SER A 20 13.21 46.26 -4.39
CA SER A 20 13.91 45.01 -4.09
C SER A 20 13.26 44.41 -2.85
N GLY A 21 12.24 43.58 -3.10
CA GLY A 21 11.68 42.68 -2.09
C GLY A 21 12.72 41.62 -1.75
N SER A 22 13.40 41.74 -0.64
CA SER A 22 14.15 40.63 -0.04
C SER A 22 13.15 39.54 0.27
N ALA A 23 13.11 38.52 -0.56
CA ALA A 23 12.43 37.27 -0.22
C ALA A 23 13.15 36.72 1.01
N MET A 24 12.57 36.91 2.19
CA MET A 24 12.97 36.18 3.38
C MET A 24 12.71 34.70 3.08
N ALA A 25 13.79 33.94 2.84
CA ALA A 25 13.72 32.47 2.83
C ALA A 25 13.12 32.06 4.16
N ALA A 26 11.95 31.41 4.13
CA ALA A 26 11.40 30.77 5.30
C ALA A 26 12.47 29.84 5.87
N PRO A 27 12.66 29.79 7.21
CA PRO A 27 13.63 28.89 7.79
C PRO A 27 13.31 27.47 7.33
N THR A 28 14.26 26.85 6.64
CA THR A 28 14.22 25.42 6.34
C THR A 28 14.31 24.72 7.69
N THR A 29 13.16 24.46 8.30
CA THR A 29 13.09 23.56 9.47
C THR A 29 13.77 22.27 9.04
N ASP A 30 14.79 21.88 9.77
CA ASP A 30 15.51 20.66 9.55
C ASP A 30 14.51 19.51 9.64
N LEU A 31 14.07 19.00 8.49
CA LEU A 31 13.01 17.99 8.37
C LEU A 31 13.35 16.75 9.21
N SER A 32 14.65 16.46 9.37
CA SER A 32 15.12 15.33 10.18
C SER A 32 14.81 15.53 11.67
N LYS A 33 14.96 16.74 12.20
CA LYS A 33 14.61 17.06 13.60
C LYS A 33 13.10 17.05 13.82
N GLN A 34 12.34 17.56 12.86
CA GLN A 34 10.88 17.54 12.92
C GLN A 34 10.34 16.12 12.97
N ILE A 35 10.84 15.22 12.11
CA ILE A 35 10.40 13.82 12.07
C ILE A 35 10.64 13.12 13.41
N VAL A 36 11.77 13.36 14.06
CA VAL A 36 12.11 12.73 15.35
C VAL A 36 11.21 13.22 16.48
N SER A 37 10.83 14.49 16.50
CA SER A 37 10.03 15.10 17.58
C SER A 37 8.53 14.82 17.47
N GLU A 38 8.03 14.50 16.28
CA GLU A 38 6.60 14.31 16.04
C GLU A 38 6.13 12.90 16.42
N LYS A 39 4.84 12.81 16.78
CA LYS A 39 4.19 11.52 17.09
C LYS A 39 3.83 10.75 15.81
N PRO A 40 3.73 9.40 15.87
CA PRO A 40 3.16 8.62 14.78
C PRO A 40 1.80 9.16 14.33
N GLY A 41 1.62 9.35 13.03
CA GLY A 41 0.42 9.95 12.44
C GLY A 41 0.46 11.48 12.32
N SER A 42 1.47 12.18 12.86
CA SER A 42 1.59 13.63 12.67
C SER A 42 1.76 13.95 11.18
N ILE A 43 0.94 14.90 10.69
CA ILE A 43 1.00 15.34 9.30
C ILE A 43 2.20 16.28 9.12
N LEU A 44 3.05 15.97 8.15
CA LEU A 44 4.24 16.75 7.81
C LEU A 44 3.99 17.67 6.61
N SER A 45 3.16 17.23 5.66
CA SER A 45 2.72 18.06 4.54
C SER A 45 1.40 17.56 3.96
N ILE A 46 0.65 18.46 3.32
CA ILE A 46 -0.60 18.17 2.63
C ILE A 46 -0.57 18.88 1.29
N ALA A 47 -0.97 18.18 0.23
CA ALA A 47 -1.23 18.76 -1.07
C ALA A 47 -2.59 18.31 -1.59
N GLN A 48 -3.38 19.25 -2.10
CA GLN A 48 -4.60 18.92 -2.84
C GLN A 48 -4.19 18.30 -4.17
N GLN A 49 -4.82 17.20 -4.53
CA GLN A 49 -4.67 16.57 -5.84
C GLN A 49 -6.01 16.63 -6.59
N ASP A 50 -5.95 16.57 -7.91
CA ASP A 50 -7.15 16.45 -8.72
C ASP A 50 -7.82 15.10 -8.45
N VAL A 51 -9.14 15.14 -8.29
CA VAL A 51 -9.97 13.94 -8.26
C VAL A 51 -10.05 13.44 -9.70
N THR A 52 -9.34 12.35 -10.00
CA THR A 52 -9.31 11.75 -11.33
C THR A 52 -10.59 10.97 -11.61
N ASP A 53 -10.83 10.62 -12.88
CA ASP A 53 -11.95 9.76 -13.29
C ASP A 53 -11.92 8.36 -12.63
N LEU A 54 -10.81 8.00 -12.00
CA LEU A 54 -10.71 6.76 -11.22
C LEU A 54 -11.56 6.80 -9.95
N PHE A 55 -11.77 7.98 -9.33
CA PHE A 55 -12.41 8.09 -8.02
C PHE A 55 -13.72 8.87 -8.07
N LEU A 56 -14.67 8.38 -8.87
CA LEU A 56 -15.96 9.04 -9.19
C LEU A 56 -16.80 9.43 -7.96
N HIS A 57 -16.63 8.74 -6.84
CA HIS A 57 -17.37 8.98 -5.60
C HIS A 57 -16.59 9.79 -4.57
N ALA A 58 -15.38 10.22 -4.88
CA ALA A 58 -14.62 11.14 -4.05
C ALA A 58 -15.03 12.59 -4.35
N ASP A 59 -15.07 13.44 -3.30
CA ASP A 59 -15.15 14.89 -3.38
C ASP A 59 -13.76 15.53 -3.36
N GLN A 60 -12.85 14.97 -2.57
CA GLN A 60 -11.49 15.45 -2.45
C GLN A 60 -10.50 14.29 -2.51
N ARG A 61 -9.35 14.56 -3.13
CA ARG A 61 -8.16 13.71 -3.08
C ARG A 61 -7.00 14.55 -2.52
N LEU A 62 -6.37 14.05 -1.46
CA LEU A 62 -5.24 14.71 -0.81
C LEU A 62 -4.03 13.78 -0.87
N LEU A 63 -2.86 14.32 -1.15
CA LEU A 63 -1.58 13.68 -0.87
C LEU A 63 -1.11 14.17 0.49
N VAL A 64 -0.78 13.28 1.39
CA VAL A 64 -0.23 13.61 2.70
C VAL A 64 1.09 12.89 2.92
N ASN A 65 2.06 13.61 3.48
CA ASN A 65 3.22 13.01 4.10
C ASN A 65 3.01 13.05 5.61
N TYR A 66 3.27 11.96 6.28
CA TYR A 66 3.06 11.82 7.71
C TYR A 66 4.23 11.10 8.38
N ARG A 67 4.41 11.37 9.66
CA ARG A 67 5.38 10.65 10.49
C ARG A 67 4.88 9.25 10.75
N SER A 68 5.70 8.26 10.44
CA SER A 68 5.44 6.87 10.75
C SER A 68 6.66 6.21 11.38
N ARG A 69 6.62 4.90 11.57
CA ARG A 69 7.67 4.08 12.17
C ARG A 69 8.15 3.04 11.15
N GLY A 70 9.45 2.89 11.06
CA GLY A 70 10.08 1.90 10.19
C GLY A 70 10.18 0.51 10.82
N VAL A 71 10.98 -0.34 10.19
CA VAL A 71 11.21 -1.75 10.56
C VAL A 71 11.68 -1.89 12.02
N ASN A 72 12.56 -0.98 12.48
CA ASN A 72 13.15 -0.97 13.82
C ASN A 72 12.55 0.09 14.75
N ASP A 73 11.30 0.50 14.52
CA ASP A 73 10.60 1.60 15.21
C ASP A 73 11.23 2.99 15.01
N GLU A 74 12.20 3.12 14.12
CA GLU A 74 12.81 4.40 13.77
C GLU A 74 11.77 5.35 13.16
N PRO A 75 11.87 6.66 13.43
CA PRO A 75 10.98 7.65 12.82
C PRO A 75 11.25 7.76 11.32
N ILE A 76 10.19 7.62 10.52
CA ILE A 76 10.24 7.76 9.07
C ILE A 76 9.18 8.72 8.57
N VAL A 77 9.34 9.22 7.34
CA VAL A 77 8.26 9.80 6.54
C VAL A 77 7.62 8.70 5.73
N ALA A 78 6.30 8.65 5.76
CA ALA A 78 5.51 7.86 4.83
C ALA A 78 4.53 8.77 4.09
N SER A 79 4.10 8.36 2.89
CA SER A 79 3.08 9.05 2.12
C SER A 79 1.80 8.24 2.02
N ALA A 80 0.68 8.93 1.79
CA ALA A 80 -0.61 8.33 1.50
C ALA A 80 -1.44 9.26 0.62
N PHE A 81 -2.34 8.71 -0.18
CA PHE A 81 -3.47 9.51 -0.65
C PHE A 81 -4.69 9.29 0.23
N ILE A 82 -5.49 10.35 0.39
CA ILE A 82 -6.74 10.33 1.12
C ILE A 82 -7.86 10.68 0.14
N LEU A 83 -8.96 9.93 0.20
CA LEU A 83 -10.18 10.22 -0.55
C LEU A 83 -11.30 10.51 0.45
N LEU A 84 -11.88 11.69 0.35
CA LEU A 84 -13.06 12.04 1.12
C LEU A 84 -14.30 11.78 0.26
N PRO A 85 -15.35 11.11 0.79
CA PRO A 85 -16.56 10.85 0.03
C PRO A 85 -17.32 12.14 -0.24
N LYS A 86 -18.20 12.12 -1.24
CA LYS A 86 -19.12 13.24 -1.53
C LYS A 86 -20.08 13.48 -0.38
N GLY A 87 -20.41 14.74 -0.13
CA GLY A 87 -21.33 15.17 0.91
C GLY A 87 -20.64 15.66 2.18
N THR A 88 -21.39 15.75 3.27
CA THR A 88 -20.91 16.20 4.57
C THR A 88 -20.75 15.02 5.52
N PRO A 89 -19.81 15.09 6.47
CA PRO A 89 -19.67 14.04 7.49
C PRO A 89 -20.98 13.82 8.25
N PRO A 90 -21.38 12.58 8.52
CA PRO A 90 -22.48 12.29 9.44
C PRO A 90 -22.14 12.81 10.85
N LYS A 91 -23.16 12.89 11.73
CA LYS A 91 -22.98 13.44 13.09
C LYS A 91 -21.82 12.83 13.87
N ASN A 92 -21.52 11.55 13.64
CA ASN A 92 -20.43 10.82 14.32
C ASN A 92 -19.14 10.76 13.46
N GLY A 93 -19.05 11.53 12.38
CA GLY A 93 -17.95 11.50 11.43
C GLY A 93 -18.06 10.33 10.43
N TRP A 94 -17.28 10.40 9.34
CA TRP A 94 -17.18 9.30 8.38
C TRP A 94 -16.46 8.10 9.00
N PRO A 95 -16.96 6.86 8.79
CA PRO A 95 -16.16 5.67 9.06
C PRO A 95 -14.96 5.60 8.09
N ILE A 96 -13.89 4.94 8.51
CA ILE A 96 -12.62 4.93 7.78
C ILE A 96 -12.36 3.56 7.18
N LEU A 97 -11.92 3.52 5.93
CA LEU A 97 -11.26 2.40 5.29
C LEU A 97 -9.78 2.71 5.10
N ALA A 98 -8.89 1.95 5.73
CA ALA A 98 -7.49 1.92 5.36
C ALA A 98 -7.32 0.93 4.19
N TRP A 99 -6.80 1.43 3.05
CA TRP A 99 -6.53 0.62 1.87
C TRP A 99 -5.06 0.26 1.78
N ALA A 100 -4.75 -1.02 1.90
CA ALA A 100 -3.41 -1.57 1.75
C ALA A 100 -3.25 -2.14 0.32
N HIS A 101 -2.44 -1.48 -0.51
CA HIS A 101 -2.28 -1.84 -1.92
C HIS A 101 -1.44 -3.11 -2.13
N GLY A 102 -1.60 -3.76 -3.28
CA GLY A 102 -0.75 -4.87 -3.72
C GLY A 102 0.59 -4.39 -4.27
N THR A 103 1.44 -5.31 -4.63
CA THR A 103 2.80 -5.04 -5.11
C THR A 103 2.81 -4.12 -6.32
N THR A 104 3.51 -3.00 -6.19
CA THR A 104 3.76 -2.04 -7.27
C THR A 104 5.22 -1.98 -7.66
N GLY A 105 6.13 -2.21 -6.73
CA GLY A 105 7.59 -2.16 -6.90
C GLY A 105 8.29 -1.81 -5.60
N VAL A 106 9.56 -1.40 -5.69
CA VAL A 106 10.35 -0.88 -4.56
C VAL A 106 10.92 0.52 -4.82
N ALA A 107 10.71 1.06 -6.01
CA ALA A 107 11.16 2.41 -6.38
C ALA A 107 10.10 3.46 -6.01
N ASP A 108 10.53 4.70 -5.75
CA ASP A 108 9.63 5.82 -5.40
C ASP A 108 8.54 6.07 -6.44
N THR A 109 8.86 5.90 -7.72
CA THR A 109 7.90 6.04 -8.84
C THR A 109 6.76 5.03 -8.79
N CYS A 110 6.87 3.99 -7.95
CA CYS A 110 5.87 2.95 -7.80
C CYS A 110 4.87 3.24 -6.68
N ALA A 111 4.96 4.41 -6.02
CA ALA A 111 4.01 4.86 -5.02
C ALA A 111 2.63 5.14 -5.65
N PRO A 112 1.54 4.47 -5.20
CA PRO A 112 0.20 4.71 -5.72
C PRO A 112 -0.32 6.15 -5.54
N SER A 113 0.16 6.87 -4.54
CA SER A 113 -0.22 8.27 -4.32
C SER A 113 0.24 9.20 -5.43
N GLY A 114 1.34 8.84 -6.11
CA GLY A 114 1.90 9.55 -7.26
C GLY A 114 1.36 9.10 -8.62
N ASP A 115 0.31 8.26 -8.65
CA ASP A 115 -0.23 7.74 -9.92
C ASP A 115 -0.79 8.82 -10.84
N TYR A 116 -0.57 8.64 -12.12
CA TYR A 116 -1.09 9.47 -13.21
C TYR A 116 -1.45 8.60 -14.43
N ALA A 117 -2.29 9.15 -15.31
CA ALA A 117 -2.72 8.45 -16.52
C ALA A 117 -1.51 8.03 -17.40
N GLY A 118 -1.42 6.72 -17.66
CA GLY A 118 -0.27 6.12 -18.37
C GLY A 118 0.97 5.88 -17.50
N GLY A 119 0.90 6.16 -16.19
CA GLY A 119 1.96 5.86 -15.23
C GLY A 119 2.16 4.35 -14.99
N PRO A 120 3.30 3.96 -14.42
CA PRO A 120 3.67 2.54 -14.27
C PRO A 120 2.77 1.77 -13.32
N VAL A 121 2.01 2.44 -12.44
CA VAL A 121 1.07 1.80 -11.51
C VAL A 121 -0.40 2.00 -11.89
N HIS A 122 -0.67 2.77 -12.96
CA HIS A 122 -2.02 3.19 -13.35
C HIS A 122 -2.98 2.01 -13.58
N SER A 123 -2.55 0.98 -14.31
CA SER A 123 -3.39 -0.20 -14.57
C SER A 123 -3.79 -0.96 -13.30
N TYR A 124 -2.97 -0.90 -12.25
CA TYR A 124 -3.35 -1.44 -10.95
C TYR A 124 -4.35 -0.53 -10.24
N GLN A 125 -4.11 0.79 -10.29
CA GLN A 125 -5.01 1.79 -9.69
C GLN A 125 -6.40 1.78 -10.33
N GLU A 126 -6.52 1.56 -11.64
CA GLU A 126 -7.82 1.38 -12.32
C GLU A 126 -8.64 0.22 -11.75
N VAL A 127 -7.99 -0.89 -11.42
CA VAL A 127 -8.68 -2.04 -10.79
C VAL A 127 -9.03 -1.73 -9.34
N ALA A 128 -8.10 -1.16 -8.57
CA ALA A 128 -8.30 -0.82 -7.17
C ALA A 128 -9.38 0.26 -6.99
N SER A 129 -9.44 1.25 -7.86
CA SER A 129 -10.41 2.35 -7.79
C SER A 129 -11.86 1.87 -7.80
N LYS A 130 -12.18 0.77 -8.50
CA LYS A 130 -13.52 0.18 -8.52
C LYS A 130 -13.95 -0.27 -7.13
N ALA A 131 -13.04 -0.91 -6.40
CA ALA A 131 -13.28 -1.30 -5.02
C ALA A 131 -13.44 -0.07 -4.11
N LEU A 132 -12.53 0.90 -4.23
CA LEU A 132 -12.54 2.11 -3.39
C LEU A 132 -13.77 2.98 -3.65
N ASN A 133 -14.23 3.11 -4.89
CA ASN A 133 -15.49 3.80 -5.21
C ASN A 133 -16.68 3.16 -4.51
N GLY A 134 -16.70 1.84 -4.38
CA GLY A 134 -17.76 1.14 -3.64
C GLY A 134 -17.79 1.53 -2.15
N TRP A 135 -16.66 1.78 -1.53
CA TRP A 135 -16.57 2.25 -0.15
C TRP A 135 -16.90 3.73 -0.01
N LEU A 136 -16.39 4.58 -0.91
CA LEU A 136 -16.75 6.00 -0.97
C LEU A 136 -18.25 6.21 -1.14
N ALA A 137 -18.91 5.43 -2.01
CA ALA A 137 -20.36 5.46 -2.20
C ALA A 137 -21.15 5.08 -0.94
N ARG A 138 -20.54 4.33 -0.01
CA ARG A 138 -21.10 4.00 1.31
C ARG A 138 -20.79 5.04 2.38
N GLY A 139 -20.11 6.13 2.02
CA GLY A 139 -19.73 7.18 2.94
C GLY A 139 -18.48 6.88 3.78
N TYR A 140 -17.65 5.93 3.38
CA TYR A 140 -16.34 5.73 4.01
C TYR A 140 -15.33 6.71 3.45
N ALA A 141 -14.58 7.36 4.33
CA ALA A 141 -13.33 8.00 3.94
C ALA A 141 -12.27 6.93 3.74
N VAL A 142 -11.43 7.11 2.71
CA VAL A 142 -10.35 6.16 2.40
C VAL A 142 -9.01 6.80 2.69
N VAL A 143 -8.13 6.09 3.41
CA VAL A 143 -6.72 6.42 3.54
C VAL A 143 -5.89 5.28 2.98
N ALA A 144 -4.99 5.59 2.04
CA ALA A 144 -4.23 4.62 1.27
C ALA A 144 -2.72 4.92 1.37
N PRO A 145 -2.01 4.35 2.35
CA PRO A 145 -0.57 4.52 2.48
C PRO A 145 0.19 3.86 1.33
N ASP A 146 1.32 4.45 0.95
CA ASP A 146 2.25 3.89 -0.03
C ASP A 146 3.25 2.89 0.58
N TYR A 147 3.28 2.75 1.89
CA TYR A 147 4.26 2.05 2.74
C TYR A 147 5.60 2.78 2.87
N GLN A 148 6.47 2.29 3.78
CA GLN A 148 7.82 2.80 3.99
C GLN A 148 8.64 2.76 2.69
N GLY A 149 9.30 3.86 2.35
CA GLY A 149 10.24 3.92 1.24
C GLY A 149 9.62 3.80 -0.16
N LEU A 150 8.30 3.99 -0.29
CA LEU A 150 7.64 4.24 -1.57
C LEU A 150 7.19 5.71 -1.62
N GLY A 151 7.72 6.46 -2.59
CA GLY A 151 7.44 7.90 -2.76
C GLY A 151 8.03 8.79 -1.67
N THR A 152 8.86 8.24 -0.78
CA THR A 152 9.54 8.93 0.32
C THR A 152 10.94 8.39 0.53
N LEU A 153 11.78 9.13 1.27
CA LEU A 153 13.17 8.73 1.51
C LEU A 153 13.27 7.36 2.20
N GLY A 154 14.25 6.59 1.76
CA GLY A 154 14.58 5.28 2.29
C GLY A 154 14.25 4.15 1.32
N ALA A 155 14.61 2.93 1.67
CA ALA A 155 14.28 1.75 0.87
C ALA A 155 12.96 1.13 1.33
N HIS A 156 12.21 0.53 0.40
CA HIS A 156 10.95 -0.16 0.70
C HIS A 156 11.20 -1.58 1.22
N PRO A 157 10.90 -1.87 2.51
CA PRO A 157 11.02 -3.23 3.07
C PRO A 157 9.79 -4.06 2.66
N TYR A 158 9.76 -4.43 1.38
CA TYR A 158 8.65 -5.18 0.79
C TYR A 158 8.23 -6.37 1.65
N MET A 159 6.92 -6.50 1.90
CA MET A 159 6.32 -7.58 2.73
C MET A 159 6.82 -7.62 4.20
N ASN A 160 7.53 -6.60 4.69
CA ASN A 160 7.87 -6.55 6.12
C ASN A 160 6.62 -6.25 6.95
N ALA A 161 6.21 -7.20 7.76
CA ALA A 161 4.96 -7.15 8.51
C ALA A 161 4.89 -5.94 9.46
N LYS A 162 5.98 -5.66 10.19
CA LYS A 162 6.02 -4.57 11.15
C LYS A 162 5.96 -3.19 10.48
N SER A 163 6.73 -2.98 9.42
CA SER A 163 6.71 -1.74 8.65
C SER A 163 5.34 -1.49 8.01
N GLN A 164 4.70 -2.53 7.44
CA GLN A 164 3.36 -2.42 6.88
C GLN A 164 2.31 -2.10 7.95
N LEU A 165 2.37 -2.74 9.13
CA LEU A 165 1.51 -2.43 10.26
C LEU A 165 1.60 -0.95 10.62
N HIS A 166 2.82 -0.45 10.84
CA HIS A 166 3.05 0.90 11.27
C HIS A 166 2.53 1.93 10.26
N THR A 167 2.91 1.79 8.98
CA THR A 167 2.49 2.75 7.96
C THR A 167 0.97 2.78 7.77
N VAL A 168 0.30 1.62 7.83
CA VAL A 168 -1.18 1.58 7.72
C VAL A 168 -1.84 2.21 8.94
N VAL A 169 -1.44 1.86 10.15
CA VAL A 169 -2.05 2.38 11.38
C VAL A 169 -1.77 3.88 11.55
N ASP A 170 -0.54 4.32 11.28
CA ASP A 170 -0.16 5.72 11.38
C ASP A 170 -0.82 6.60 10.31
N ALA A 171 -1.18 6.03 9.13
CA ALA A 171 -2.01 6.71 8.13
C ALA A 171 -3.44 6.97 8.64
N VAL A 172 -4.03 6.03 9.38
CA VAL A 172 -5.34 6.25 10.02
C VAL A 172 -5.24 7.35 11.09
N ARG A 173 -4.17 7.36 11.88
CA ARG A 173 -3.88 8.46 12.82
C ARG A 173 -3.77 9.81 12.11
N ALA A 174 -3.06 9.85 10.97
CA ALA A 174 -2.90 11.06 10.17
C ALA A 174 -4.23 11.60 9.66
N LEU A 175 -5.15 10.73 9.26
CA LEU A 175 -6.49 11.13 8.85
C LEU A 175 -7.25 11.82 9.99
N HIS A 176 -7.18 11.28 11.22
CA HIS A 176 -7.77 11.92 12.40
C HIS A 176 -7.12 13.26 12.74
N MET A 177 -5.81 13.41 12.52
CA MET A 177 -5.13 14.68 12.76
C MET A 177 -5.47 15.74 11.72
N LEU A 178 -5.82 15.34 10.50
CA LEU A 178 -6.22 16.25 9.43
C LEU A 178 -7.51 17.02 9.79
N LYS A 179 -8.54 16.30 10.23
CA LYS A 179 -9.86 16.85 10.58
C LYS A 179 -10.50 16.01 11.71
N PRO A 180 -10.14 16.27 12.98
CA PRO A 180 -10.51 15.39 14.10
C PRO A 180 -12.01 15.16 14.30
N LYS A 181 -12.86 16.10 13.83
CA LYS A 181 -14.33 16.03 13.98
C LYS A 181 -15.04 15.38 12.79
N ASP A 182 -14.35 15.19 11.66
CA ASP A 182 -14.96 14.70 10.43
C ASP A 182 -14.93 13.15 10.35
N PHE A 183 -14.16 12.49 11.23
CA PHE A 183 -14.01 11.04 11.25
C PHE A 183 -14.40 10.44 12.59
N ASN A 184 -15.05 9.27 12.56
CA ASN A 184 -15.29 8.50 13.77
C ASN A 184 -14.08 7.59 14.09
N GLN A 185 -14.04 7.01 15.29
CA GLN A 185 -12.93 6.13 15.71
C GLN A 185 -12.98 4.76 15.04
N GLN A 186 -14.10 4.41 14.41
CA GLN A 186 -14.29 3.09 13.79
C GLN A 186 -13.63 3.03 12.43
N TRP A 187 -12.81 2.03 12.23
CA TRP A 187 -12.14 1.80 10.98
C TRP A 187 -12.06 0.33 10.59
N LEU A 188 -11.87 0.10 9.31
CA LEU A 188 -11.61 -1.18 8.71
C LEU A 188 -10.30 -1.11 7.93
N VAL A 189 -9.64 -2.23 7.78
CA VAL A 189 -8.54 -2.39 6.82
C VAL A 189 -8.97 -3.35 5.72
N MET A 190 -8.68 -2.99 4.47
CA MET A 190 -8.81 -3.86 3.32
C MET A 190 -7.52 -3.82 2.52
N GLY A 191 -7.07 -4.98 2.05
CA GLY A 191 -5.86 -5.02 1.24
C GLY A 191 -5.83 -6.18 0.27
N HIS A 192 -5.05 -6.03 -0.81
CA HIS A 192 -4.94 -7.01 -1.89
C HIS A 192 -3.50 -7.50 -2.03
N SER A 193 -3.30 -8.81 -2.18
CA SER A 193 -1.99 -9.42 -2.42
C SER A 193 -0.99 -9.09 -1.29
N GLN A 194 0.10 -8.32 -1.53
CA GLN A 194 0.95 -7.73 -0.49
C GLN A 194 0.10 -7.03 0.58
N GLY A 195 -0.84 -6.19 0.14
CA GLY A 195 -1.75 -5.50 1.05
C GLY A 195 -2.71 -6.43 1.79
N GLY A 196 -3.02 -7.60 1.23
CA GLY A 196 -3.78 -8.65 1.91
C GLY A 196 -3.01 -9.19 3.12
N ALA A 197 -1.69 -9.40 2.99
CA ALA A 197 -0.82 -9.73 4.12
C ALA A 197 -0.75 -8.59 5.15
N ALA A 198 -0.65 -7.34 4.68
CA ALA A 198 -0.70 -6.17 5.56
C ALA A 198 -2.03 -6.09 6.33
N ALA A 199 -3.18 -6.34 5.69
CA ALA A 199 -4.48 -6.37 6.34
C ALA A 199 -4.57 -7.46 7.42
N ILE A 200 -3.99 -8.64 7.19
CA ILE A 200 -3.89 -9.71 8.19
C ILE A 200 -3.01 -9.30 9.35
N THR A 201 -1.86 -8.67 9.08
CA THR A 201 -0.97 -8.16 10.13
C THR A 201 -1.65 -7.10 10.99
N VAL A 202 -2.37 -6.16 10.35
CA VAL A 202 -3.18 -5.15 11.05
C VAL A 202 -4.31 -5.80 11.86
N ALA A 203 -4.98 -6.84 11.34
CA ALA A 203 -6.00 -7.58 12.08
C ALA A 203 -5.44 -8.25 13.35
N ALA A 204 -4.17 -8.68 13.31
CA ALA A 204 -3.51 -9.31 14.46
C ALA A 204 -3.02 -8.30 15.51
N TYR A 205 -2.46 -7.19 15.07
CA TYR A 205 -1.70 -6.28 15.93
C TYR A 205 -2.21 -4.83 15.96
N GLY A 206 -3.06 -4.42 15.01
CA GLY A 206 -3.49 -3.02 14.83
C GLY A 206 -4.20 -2.44 16.04
N GLN A 207 -5.09 -3.20 16.69
CA GLN A 207 -5.78 -2.73 17.91
C GLN A 207 -4.82 -2.54 19.09
N LYS A 208 -3.77 -3.37 19.19
CA LYS A 208 -2.72 -3.21 20.20
C LYS A 208 -1.82 -2.02 19.89
N ASP A 209 -1.52 -1.79 18.62
CA ASP A 209 -0.66 -0.70 18.16
C ASP A 209 -1.33 0.67 18.27
N ALA A 210 -2.65 0.73 18.06
CA ALA A 210 -3.47 1.95 18.18
C ALA A 210 -4.71 1.70 19.06
N PRO A 211 -4.52 1.60 20.39
CA PRO A 211 -5.63 1.34 21.31
C PRO A 211 -6.65 2.48 21.37
N GLU A 212 -6.27 3.68 20.91
CA GLU A 212 -7.15 4.85 20.79
C GLU A 212 -8.10 4.78 19.59
N LEU A 213 -7.88 3.88 18.64
CA LEU A 213 -8.71 3.65 17.46
C LEU A 213 -9.50 2.36 17.60
N ASP A 214 -10.69 2.29 16.98
CA ASP A 214 -11.60 1.15 17.10
C ASP A 214 -11.57 0.32 15.78
N LEU A 215 -10.63 -0.61 15.68
CA LEU A 215 -10.53 -1.51 14.53
C LEU A 215 -11.67 -2.54 14.54
N LYS A 216 -12.59 -2.44 13.58
CA LYS A 216 -13.78 -3.29 13.49
C LYS A 216 -13.55 -4.60 12.76
N GLY A 217 -12.59 -4.67 11.87
CA GLY A 217 -12.32 -5.88 11.10
C GLY A 217 -11.35 -5.65 9.95
N ALA A 218 -11.01 -6.74 9.27
CA ALA A 218 -10.09 -6.75 8.15
C ALA A 218 -10.62 -7.58 6.97
N ILE A 219 -10.32 -7.16 5.75
CA ILE A 219 -10.62 -7.87 4.50
C ILE A 219 -9.30 -8.10 3.77
N ALA A 220 -8.91 -9.36 3.61
CA ALA A 220 -7.71 -9.77 2.90
C ALA A 220 -8.10 -10.39 1.55
N LEU A 221 -7.76 -9.71 0.47
CA LEU A 221 -8.06 -10.09 -0.91
C LEU A 221 -6.84 -10.80 -1.50
N ALA A 222 -6.94 -12.09 -1.79
CA ALA A 222 -5.85 -12.92 -2.30
C ALA A 222 -4.52 -12.67 -1.55
N PRO A 223 -4.48 -12.82 -0.20
CA PRO A 223 -3.33 -12.42 0.61
C PRO A 223 -2.10 -13.25 0.31
N GLY A 224 -0.99 -12.58 -0.06
CA GLY A 224 0.33 -13.22 -0.18
C GLY A 224 0.93 -13.56 1.18
N GLY A 225 2.05 -14.31 1.17
CA GLY A 225 2.88 -14.49 2.35
C GLY A 225 2.55 -15.69 3.25
N TYR A 226 1.70 -16.62 2.83
CA TYR A 226 1.57 -17.90 3.51
C TYR A 226 2.80 -18.77 3.19
N GLN A 227 3.49 -19.25 4.24
CA GLN A 227 4.79 -19.92 4.10
C GLN A 227 5.71 -19.13 3.16
N TYR A 228 5.96 -17.88 3.51
CA TYR A 228 6.56 -16.92 2.58
C TYR A 228 7.97 -17.33 2.13
N GLU A 229 8.72 -18.07 2.96
CA GLU A 229 9.99 -18.69 2.59
C GLU A 229 9.84 -19.68 1.42
N GLY A 230 8.68 -20.30 1.28
CA GLY A 230 8.36 -21.25 0.22
C GLY A 230 8.46 -20.69 -1.20
N ILE A 231 8.38 -19.33 -1.36
CA ILE A 231 8.60 -18.70 -2.67
C ILE A 231 10.01 -18.96 -3.21
N ALA A 232 11.03 -18.95 -2.34
CA ALA A 232 12.41 -19.25 -2.74
C ALA A 232 12.59 -20.75 -3.00
N GLU A 233 11.98 -21.61 -2.18
CA GLU A 233 12.00 -23.07 -2.37
C GLU A 233 11.29 -23.47 -3.68
N TYR A 234 10.19 -22.80 -4.01
CA TYR A 234 9.47 -23.02 -5.27
C TYR A 234 10.38 -22.82 -6.48
N VAL A 235 11.11 -21.72 -6.58
CA VAL A 235 11.97 -21.45 -7.74
C VAL A 235 13.24 -22.29 -7.77
N LEU A 236 13.69 -22.81 -6.61
CA LEU A 236 14.77 -23.79 -6.57
C LEU A 236 14.35 -25.15 -7.14
N SER A 237 13.09 -25.53 -6.94
CA SER A 237 12.54 -26.79 -7.44
C SER A 237 11.91 -26.68 -8.84
N HIS A 238 11.65 -25.47 -9.33
CA HIS A 238 11.05 -25.18 -10.63
C HIS A 238 11.98 -24.30 -11.47
N PRO A 239 12.99 -24.87 -12.13
CA PRO A 239 13.83 -24.12 -13.05
C PRO A 239 12.96 -23.53 -14.17
N ASN A 240 13.34 -22.38 -14.68
CA ASN A 240 12.59 -21.59 -15.67
C ASN A 240 11.19 -21.13 -15.15
N PRO A 241 11.13 -20.40 -14.02
CA PRO A 241 9.85 -19.88 -13.54
C PRO A 241 9.26 -18.91 -14.57
N GLU A 242 7.93 -18.89 -14.66
CA GLU A 242 7.24 -17.95 -15.55
C GLU A 242 7.77 -16.51 -15.38
N PRO A 243 7.93 -15.76 -16.49
CA PRO A 243 8.46 -14.39 -16.44
C PRO A 243 7.72 -13.49 -15.45
N SER A 244 6.39 -13.62 -15.39
CA SER A 244 5.54 -12.86 -14.46
C SER A 244 5.87 -13.16 -13.00
N VAL A 245 6.22 -14.41 -12.67
CA VAL A 245 6.64 -14.81 -11.31
C VAL A 245 8.09 -14.38 -11.06
N ALA A 246 8.98 -14.59 -12.04
CA ALA A 246 10.40 -14.21 -11.91
C ALA A 246 10.60 -12.72 -11.63
N ALA A 247 9.74 -11.85 -12.19
CA ALA A 247 9.80 -10.41 -11.98
C ALA A 247 9.54 -9.96 -10.53
N PHE A 248 8.95 -10.80 -9.68
CA PHE A 248 8.77 -10.49 -8.25
C PHE A 248 10.06 -10.66 -7.44
N PHE A 249 10.97 -11.54 -7.85
CA PHE A 249 12.14 -11.87 -7.04
C PHE A 249 13.07 -10.69 -6.75
N PRO A 250 13.39 -9.82 -7.72
CA PRO A 250 14.13 -8.60 -7.42
C PRO A 250 13.46 -7.73 -6.34
N ILE A 251 12.13 -7.63 -6.37
CA ILE A 251 11.36 -6.87 -5.38
C ILE A 251 11.46 -7.53 -4.00
N VAL A 252 11.31 -8.87 -3.92
CA VAL A 252 11.46 -9.63 -2.67
C VAL A 252 12.87 -9.44 -2.09
N LEU A 253 13.90 -9.57 -2.92
CA LEU A 253 15.29 -9.49 -2.49
C LEU A 253 15.67 -8.07 -2.03
N LEU A 254 15.27 -7.05 -2.78
CA LEU A 254 15.51 -5.65 -2.40
C LEU A 254 14.71 -5.26 -1.14
N GLY A 255 13.49 -5.77 -0.99
CA GLY A 255 12.71 -5.59 0.22
C GLY A 255 13.32 -6.27 1.43
N ALA A 256 13.86 -7.48 1.26
CA ALA A 256 14.61 -8.17 2.32
C ALA A 256 15.87 -7.42 2.70
N GLN A 257 16.66 -6.90 1.74
CA GLN A 257 17.83 -6.06 1.99
C GLN A 257 17.47 -4.78 2.75
N ALA A 258 16.34 -4.15 2.40
CA ALA A 258 15.91 -2.92 3.07
C ALA A 258 15.61 -3.13 4.56
N ALA A 259 15.11 -4.31 4.93
CA ALA A 259 14.81 -4.68 6.32
C ALA A 259 16.00 -5.31 7.04
N GLU A 260 16.80 -6.08 6.33
CA GLU A 260 17.95 -6.82 6.84
C GLU A 260 19.16 -6.59 5.92
N PRO A 261 19.97 -5.55 6.18
CA PRO A 261 21.07 -5.13 5.30
C PRO A 261 22.17 -6.19 5.09
N SER A 262 22.22 -7.22 5.92
CA SER A 262 23.13 -8.35 5.76
C SER A 262 22.78 -9.24 4.56
N ILE A 263 21.53 -9.15 4.07
CA ILE A 263 21.07 -9.82 2.84
C ILE A 263 21.52 -8.97 1.65
N ILE A 264 22.43 -9.49 0.84
CA ILE A 264 23.01 -8.81 -0.33
C ILE A 264 22.46 -9.50 -1.59
N PRO A 265 21.44 -8.94 -2.26
CA PRO A 265 20.80 -9.54 -3.43
C PRO A 265 21.76 -9.92 -4.55
N GLU A 266 22.79 -9.11 -4.79
CA GLU A 266 23.81 -9.31 -5.81
C GLU A 266 24.60 -10.62 -5.60
N ASN A 267 24.71 -11.08 -4.35
CA ASN A 267 25.35 -12.35 -4.01
C ASN A 267 24.44 -13.56 -4.23
N LEU A 268 23.13 -13.33 -4.37
CA LEU A 268 22.14 -14.39 -4.44
C LEU A 268 21.66 -14.66 -5.87
N VAL A 269 21.43 -13.61 -6.66
CA VAL A 269 20.83 -13.73 -7.99
C VAL A 269 21.77 -14.34 -9.02
N SER A 270 21.20 -15.08 -9.98
CA SER A 270 21.91 -15.55 -11.16
C SER A 270 22.39 -14.38 -12.05
N PRO A 271 23.36 -14.58 -12.94
CA PRO A 271 23.79 -13.54 -13.87
C PRO A 271 22.65 -13.00 -14.75
N GLU A 272 21.69 -13.86 -15.15
CA GLU A 272 20.51 -13.48 -15.93
C GLU A 272 19.60 -12.52 -15.17
N MET A 273 19.46 -12.71 -13.86
CA MET A 273 18.64 -11.87 -12.99
C MET A 273 19.32 -10.57 -12.53
N GLY A 274 20.64 -10.45 -12.69
CA GLY A 274 21.40 -9.27 -12.25
C GLY A 274 20.93 -7.95 -12.90
N ASN A 275 20.58 -7.98 -14.18
CA ASN A 275 20.04 -6.81 -14.87
C ASN A 275 18.61 -6.48 -14.37
N VAL A 276 17.76 -7.48 -14.17
CA VAL A 276 16.39 -7.31 -13.65
C VAL A 276 16.42 -6.74 -12.23
N LEU A 277 17.37 -7.21 -11.40
CA LEU A 277 17.61 -6.67 -10.06
C LEU A 277 18.00 -5.18 -10.11
N THR A 278 18.87 -4.80 -11.04
CA THR A 278 19.29 -3.40 -11.23
C THR A 278 18.09 -2.54 -11.66
N GLN A 279 17.30 -3.01 -12.62
CA GLN A 279 16.12 -2.32 -13.10
C GLN A 279 15.05 -2.14 -12.00
N ALA A 280 14.85 -3.13 -11.13
CA ALA A 280 13.86 -3.07 -10.06
C ALA A 280 14.11 -1.91 -9.06
N ARG A 281 15.34 -1.37 -9.00
CA ARG A 281 15.66 -0.19 -8.16
C ARG A 281 15.02 1.12 -8.65
N SER A 282 14.55 1.16 -9.91
CA SER A 282 13.96 2.36 -10.51
C SER A 282 12.69 2.11 -11.31
N ARG A 283 12.29 0.85 -11.50
CA ARG A 283 11.13 0.44 -12.29
C ARG A 283 10.12 -0.34 -11.48
N CYS A 284 8.87 -0.21 -11.88
CA CYS A 284 7.76 -0.85 -11.19
C CYS A 284 7.50 -2.28 -11.69
N LEU A 285 6.76 -3.08 -10.91
CA LEU A 285 6.48 -4.47 -11.24
C LEU A 285 5.91 -4.67 -12.64
N SER A 286 4.96 -3.82 -13.06
CA SER A 286 4.33 -3.91 -14.39
C SER A 286 5.34 -3.77 -15.52
N GLU A 287 6.33 -2.90 -15.34
CA GLU A 287 7.40 -2.69 -16.31
C GLU A 287 8.38 -3.87 -16.31
N LEU A 288 8.77 -4.37 -15.13
CA LEU A 288 9.62 -5.56 -15.00
C LEU A 288 8.98 -6.79 -15.66
N GLN A 289 7.68 -6.98 -15.45
CA GLN A 289 6.90 -8.06 -16.09
C GLN A 289 6.80 -7.88 -17.61
N SER A 290 6.67 -6.63 -18.07
CA SER A 290 6.64 -6.32 -19.50
C SER A 290 7.99 -6.56 -20.19
N ASP A 291 9.10 -6.31 -19.49
CA ASP A 291 10.45 -6.42 -20.06
C ASP A 291 11.01 -7.85 -20.03
N LEU A 292 10.67 -8.61 -19.01
CA LEU A 292 11.11 -10.00 -18.89
C LEU A 292 10.32 -10.91 -19.83
N LYS A 293 10.78 -10.98 -21.10
CA LYS A 293 10.08 -11.71 -22.18
C LYS A 293 10.27 -13.23 -22.15
N LYS A 294 11.27 -13.70 -21.43
CA LYS A 294 11.63 -15.12 -21.36
C LYS A 294 11.83 -15.52 -19.91
N SER A 295 11.46 -16.75 -19.61
CA SER A 295 11.79 -17.37 -18.33
C SER A 295 13.30 -17.41 -18.15
N PRO A 296 13.85 -16.91 -17.01
CA PRO A 296 15.26 -17.10 -16.70
C PRO A 296 15.54 -18.59 -16.44
N SER A 297 16.75 -19.04 -16.75
CA SER A 297 17.15 -20.42 -16.47
C SER A 297 17.22 -20.70 -14.95
N SER A 298 17.50 -19.69 -14.16
CA SER A 298 17.48 -19.74 -12.70
C SER A 298 17.33 -18.32 -12.12
N ILE A 299 16.66 -18.22 -10.99
CA ILE A 299 16.61 -16.98 -10.20
C ILE A 299 17.92 -16.81 -9.40
N PHE A 300 18.35 -17.87 -8.74
CA PHE A 300 19.53 -17.84 -7.88
C PHE A 300 20.76 -18.41 -8.58
N ARG A 301 21.94 -17.91 -8.20
CA ARG A 301 23.19 -18.51 -8.64
C ARG A 301 23.44 -19.88 -7.97
N PRO A 302 24.18 -20.77 -8.60
CA PRO A 302 24.60 -22.01 -7.95
C PRO A 302 25.34 -21.72 -6.63
N ASN A 303 25.02 -22.49 -5.59
CA ASN A 303 25.62 -22.40 -4.26
C ASN A 303 25.41 -21.07 -3.53
N ALA A 304 24.39 -20.26 -3.88
CA ALA A 304 23.99 -19.09 -3.11
C ALA A 304 23.61 -19.51 -1.67
N ASP A 305 24.14 -18.80 -0.67
CA ASP A 305 23.68 -18.99 0.71
C ASP A 305 22.34 -18.29 0.91
N LEU A 306 21.26 -19.03 0.81
CA LEU A 306 19.89 -18.53 0.97
C LEU A 306 19.41 -18.55 2.43
N LYS A 307 20.19 -19.09 3.38
CA LYS A 307 19.74 -19.21 4.78
C LYS A 307 19.31 -17.89 5.42
N PRO A 308 20.07 -16.77 5.27
CA PRO A 308 19.61 -15.48 5.83
C PRO A 308 18.29 -15.03 5.21
N LEU A 309 18.13 -15.15 3.88
CA LEU A 309 16.91 -14.80 3.18
C LEU A 309 15.72 -15.64 3.66
N LEU A 310 15.85 -16.97 3.67
CA LEU A 310 14.80 -17.90 4.10
C LEU A 310 14.37 -17.63 5.54
N SER A 311 15.35 -17.39 6.44
CA SER A 311 15.07 -17.03 7.83
C SER A 311 14.27 -15.73 7.95
N TYR A 312 14.65 -14.70 7.18
CA TYR A 312 13.93 -13.43 7.15
C TYR A 312 12.50 -13.61 6.61
N LEU A 313 12.33 -14.25 5.44
CA LEU A 313 11.02 -14.45 4.83
C LEU A 313 10.07 -15.23 5.75
N LYS A 314 10.55 -16.26 6.42
CA LYS A 314 9.78 -17.03 7.40
C LYS A 314 9.22 -16.18 8.54
N GLN A 315 9.97 -15.19 9.01
CA GLN A 315 9.50 -14.26 10.05
C GLN A 315 8.34 -13.38 9.55
N GLN A 316 8.24 -13.14 8.23
CA GLN A 316 7.19 -12.31 7.63
C GLN A 316 5.94 -13.12 7.24
N SER A 317 5.96 -14.43 7.44
CA SER A 317 4.88 -15.34 7.04
C SER A 317 3.57 -15.08 7.79
N ILE A 318 2.44 -15.05 7.05
CA ILE A 318 1.13 -14.70 7.62
C ILE A 318 0.55 -15.76 8.57
N GLU A 319 0.95 -17.02 8.46
CA GLU A 319 0.52 -18.07 9.40
C GLU A 319 0.95 -17.80 10.84
N ASN A 320 1.92 -16.92 11.04
CA ASN A 320 2.34 -16.45 12.37
C ASN A 320 1.41 -15.37 12.94
N MET A 321 0.47 -14.85 12.13
CA MET A 321 -0.43 -13.75 12.49
C MET A 321 -1.78 -14.29 12.94
N VAL A 322 -2.17 -14.01 14.18
CA VAL A 322 -3.45 -14.46 14.74
C VAL A 322 -4.37 -13.25 14.93
N PRO A 323 -5.40 -13.06 14.09
CA PRO A 323 -6.31 -11.91 14.16
C PRO A 323 -6.98 -11.78 15.53
N THR A 324 -7.10 -10.54 16.01
CA THR A 324 -7.84 -10.16 17.22
C THR A 324 -9.21 -9.58 16.90
N VAL A 325 -9.45 -9.25 15.62
CA VAL A 325 -10.72 -8.74 15.08
C VAL A 325 -11.25 -9.68 13.99
N PRO A 326 -12.53 -9.58 13.58
CA PRO A 326 -13.07 -10.36 12.47
C PRO A 326 -12.24 -10.19 11.20
N LEU A 327 -11.96 -11.30 10.52
CA LEU A 327 -11.22 -11.34 9.26
C LEU A 327 -12.07 -11.99 8.17
N MET A 328 -12.14 -11.35 6.99
CA MET A 328 -12.60 -11.99 5.77
C MET A 328 -11.41 -12.21 4.83
N ILE A 329 -11.30 -13.42 4.28
CA ILE A 329 -10.35 -13.77 3.22
C ILE A 329 -11.17 -14.03 1.97
N VAL A 330 -10.80 -13.39 0.85
CA VAL A 330 -11.40 -13.61 -0.48
C VAL A 330 -10.32 -14.17 -1.41
N GLN A 331 -10.59 -15.29 -2.09
CA GLN A 331 -9.60 -15.97 -2.89
C GLN A 331 -10.19 -16.49 -4.22
N GLY A 332 -9.51 -16.21 -5.34
CA GLY A 332 -9.82 -16.81 -6.63
C GLY A 332 -9.34 -18.27 -6.68
N THR A 333 -10.18 -19.20 -7.19
CA THR A 333 -9.83 -20.63 -7.25
C THR A 333 -8.82 -20.98 -8.33
N LYS A 334 -8.58 -20.06 -9.29
CA LYS A 334 -7.54 -20.15 -10.33
C LYS A 334 -6.47 -19.08 -10.19
N ASP A 335 -6.20 -18.64 -8.97
CA ASP A 335 -5.10 -17.74 -8.69
C ASP A 335 -3.76 -18.47 -8.84
N HIS A 336 -2.94 -18.04 -9.82
CA HIS A 336 -1.62 -18.60 -10.10
C HIS A 336 -0.47 -17.84 -9.43
N LEU A 337 -0.74 -16.69 -8.78
CA LEU A 337 0.25 -15.92 -8.07
C LEU A 337 0.26 -16.22 -6.56
N VAL A 338 -0.93 -16.39 -5.98
CA VAL A 338 -1.12 -16.80 -4.59
C VAL A 338 -1.91 -18.09 -4.57
N ASP A 339 -1.25 -19.18 -4.21
CA ASP A 339 -1.87 -20.51 -4.19
C ASP A 339 -3.10 -20.54 -3.26
N PRO A 340 -4.31 -20.84 -3.79
CA PRO A 340 -5.53 -20.93 -2.99
C PRO A 340 -5.44 -21.94 -1.84
N ARG A 341 -4.60 -22.98 -1.99
CA ARG A 341 -4.38 -23.98 -0.94
C ARG A 341 -3.72 -23.39 0.30
N GLY A 342 -2.80 -22.44 0.11
CA GLY A 342 -2.14 -21.74 1.21
C GLY A 342 -3.11 -20.87 2.01
N THR A 343 -3.91 -20.04 1.32
CA THR A 343 -4.90 -19.19 1.99
C THR A 343 -5.99 -20.01 2.68
N TYR A 344 -6.38 -21.15 2.09
CA TYR A 344 -7.33 -22.07 2.71
C TYR A 344 -6.75 -22.76 3.97
N ALA A 345 -5.47 -23.18 3.91
CA ALA A 345 -4.78 -23.75 5.08
C ALA A 345 -4.69 -22.74 6.23
N TYR A 346 -4.40 -21.47 5.92
CA TYR A 346 -4.42 -20.40 6.93
C TYR A 346 -5.82 -20.22 7.53
N TYR A 347 -6.87 -20.17 6.71
CA TYR A 347 -8.25 -20.14 7.20
C TYR A 347 -8.58 -21.31 8.12
N GLN A 348 -8.19 -22.54 7.76
CA GLN A 348 -8.39 -23.72 8.60
C GLN A 348 -7.67 -23.61 9.94
N GLN A 349 -6.44 -23.07 9.94
CA GLN A 349 -5.69 -22.81 11.17
C GLN A 349 -6.44 -21.83 12.08
N LEU A 350 -6.95 -20.73 11.53
CA LEU A 350 -7.71 -19.74 12.30
C LEU A 350 -9.00 -20.31 12.87
N CYS A 351 -9.69 -21.17 12.13
CA CYS A 351 -10.88 -21.87 12.63
C CYS A 351 -10.56 -22.83 13.79
N LYS A 352 -9.46 -23.58 13.71
CA LYS A 352 -8.98 -24.41 14.83
C LYS A 352 -8.69 -23.57 16.09
N LEU A 353 -8.20 -22.34 15.89
CA LEU A 353 -7.97 -21.36 16.96
C LEU A 353 -9.25 -20.62 17.38
N LYS A 354 -10.42 -20.98 16.83
CA LYS A 354 -11.73 -20.34 17.08
C LYS A 354 -11.75 -18.84 16.80
N LYS A 355 -10.98 -18.40 15.79
CA LYS A 355 -10.96 -16.99 15.37
C LYS A 355 -12.12 -16.68 14.44
N PRO A 356 -12.76 -15.49 14.55
CA PRO A 356 -13.91 -15.11 13.73
C PRO A 356 -13.43 -14.81 12.29
N THR A 357 -13.40 -15.85 11.45
CA THR A 357 -12.86 -15.76 10.08
C THR A 357 -13.89 -16.25 9.07
N ILE A 358 -14.05 -15.48 7.99
CA ILE A 358 -14.87 -15.81 6.82
C ILE A 358 -13.92 -16.12 5.66
N TYR A 359 -14.17 -17.21 4.94
CA TYR A 359 -13.45 -17.54 3.71
C TYR A 359 -14.43 -17.55 2.54
N GLN A 360 -14.16 -16.72 1.54
CA GLN A 360 -14.97 -16.60 0.33
C GLN A 360 -14.14 -16.96 -0.88
N THR A 361 -14.66 -17.83 -1.72
CA THR A 361 -14.03 -18.20 -2.99
C THR A 361 -14.73 -17.54 -4.17
N ILE A 362 -13.94 -17.22 -5.19
CA ILE A 362 -14.43 -16.83 -6.51
C ILE A 362 -14.10 -17.99 -7.44
N ASP A 363 -15.12 -18.76 -7.84
CA ASP A 363 -14.92 -19.91 -8.72
C ASP A 363 -14.42 -19.49 -10.10
N GLY A 364 -13.34 -20.12 -10.57
CA GLY A 364 -12.65 -19.76 -11.80
C GLY A 364 -11.91 -18.41 -11.75
N GLY A 365 -11.97 -17.66 -10.64
CA GLY A 365 -11.36 -16.34 -10.50
C GLY A 365 -9.85 -16.36 -10.42
N ASP A 366 -9.20 -15.36 -11.01
CA ASP A 366 -7.77 -15.11 -10.96
C ASP A 366 -7.36 -14.28 -9.72
N HIS A 367 -6.06 -13.93 -9.63
CA HIS A 367 -5.52 -13.12 -8.54
C HIS A 367 -6.21 -11.76 -8.39
N ARG A 368 -6.53 -11.09 -9.49
CA ARG A 368 -7.16 -9.77 -9.50
C ARG A 368 -8.68 -9.82 -9.35
N ASP A 369 -9.32 -10.97 -9.54
CA ASP A 369 -10.76 -11.11 -9.36
C ASP A 369 -11.16 -10.94 -7.90
N ALA A 370 -10.32 -11.33 -6.94
CA ALA A 370 -10.50 -11.02 -5.53
C ALA A 370 -10.68 -9.51 -5.31
N LEU A 371 -9.92 -8.69 -6.04
CA LEU A 371 -10.02 -7.22 -5.98
C LEU A 371 -11.22 -6.70 -6.78
N ARG A 372 -11.43 -7.16 -8.02
CA ARG A 372 -12.52 -6.70 -8.90
C ARG A 372 -13.91 -6.93 -8.29
N GLN A 373 -14.08 -8.05 -7.56
CA GLN A 373 -15.35 -8.46 -6.96
C GLN A 373 -15.45 -8.13 -5.47
N SER A 374 -14.44 -7.47 -4.89
CA SER A 374 -14.37 -7.16 -3.45
C SER A 374 -15.59 -6.43 -2.90
N HIS A 375 -16.22 -5.58 -3.70
CA HIS A 375 -17.41 -4.82 -3.35
C HIS A 375 -18.59 -5.72 -2.91
N THR A 376 -18.81 -6.85 -3.58
CA THR A 376 -19.88 -7.80 -3.22
C THR A 376 -19.63 -8.41 -1.84
N PHE A 377 -18.40 -8.80 -1.58
CA PHE A 377 -18.02 -9.41 -0.31
C PHE A 377 -17.96 -8.42 0.84
N ALA A 378 -17.57 -7.16 0.55
CA ALA A 378 -17.55 -6.09 1.56
C ALA A 378 -18.91 -5.87 2.21
N THR A 379 -20.00 -5.85 1.42
CA THR A 379 -21.36 -5.71 1.93
C THR A 379 -21.74 -6.86 2.87
N HIS A 380 -21.40 -8.09 2.48
CA HIS A 380 -21.62 -9.25 3.33
C HIS A 380 -20.86 -9.15 4.65
N PHE A 381 -19.58 -8.77 4.59
CA PHE A 381 -18.73 -8.63 5.77
C PHE A 381 -19.25 -7.58 6.76
N LEU A 382 -19.66 -6.42 6.27
CA LEU A 382 -20.26 -5.36 7.10
C LEU A 382 -21.50 -5.88 7.84
N ASN A 383 -22.43 -6.53 7.13
CA ASN A 383 -23.63 -7.10 7.74
C ASN A 383 -23.30 -8.13 8.84
N VAL A 384 -22.25 -8.92 8.64
CA VAL A 384 -21.81 -9.93 9.61
C VAL A 384 -21.22 -9.29 10.86
N ILE A 385 -20.41 -8.23 10.70
CA ILE A 385 -19.84 -7.49 11.83
C ILE A 385 -20.96 -6.80 12.63
N GLU A 386 -21.84 -6.07 11.96
CA GLU A 386 -22.95 -5.33 12.60
C GLU A 386 -23.88 -6.24 13.40
N LYS A 387 -24.16 -7.43 12.89
CA LYS A 387 -25.01 -8.41 13.56
C LYS A 387 -24.28 -9.29 14.58
N ASN A 388 -22.96 -9.07 14.76
CA ASN A 388 -22.09 -9.88 15.62
C ASN A 388 -22.17 -11.41 15.32
N GLN A 389 -22.34 -11.75 14.03
CA GLN A 389 -22.54 -13.12 13.54
C GLN A 389 -21.26 -13.83 13.14
N THR A 390 -20.09 -13.27 13.42
CA THR A 390 -18.77 -13.79 12.98
C THR A 390 -18.44 -15.17 13.58
N LYS A 391 -19.07 -15.56 14.68
CA LYS A 391 -18.79 -16.85 15.37
C LYS A 391 -19.29 -18.09 14.60
N SER A 392 -20.21 -17.94 13.65
CA SER A 392 -20.86 -19.07 12.96
C SER A 392 -20.09 -19.64 11.76
N TYR A 393 -19.11 -18.92 11.22
CA TYR A 393 -18.48 -19.26 9.95
C TYR A 393 -17.43 -20.37 10.00
N CYS A 394 -16.90 -20.69 11.18
CA CYS A 394 -16.03 -21.84 11.39
C CYS A 394 -16.77 -23.09 11.94
N SER A 395 -18.10 -23.05 12.07
CA SER A 395 -18.88 -24.13 12.71
C SER A 395 -18.89 -25.47 11.96
N ASN A 396 -18.50 -25.47 10.67
CA ASN A 396 -18.44 -26.67 9.85
C ASN A 396 -17.08 -27.41 9.92
N PHE A 397 -16.13 -26.91 10.70
CA PHE A 397 -14.88 -27.58 11.00
C PHE A 397 -15.03 -28.38 12.31
N LYS A 398 -15.43 -29.66 12.17
CA LYS A 398 -15.29 -30.67 13.22
C LYS A 398 -14.05 -31.52 13.00
#